data_811cc85a1467bfe2e9729b53299f99b7
#
_entry.id   811cc85a1467bfe2e9729b53299f99b7
#
_cell.length_a   1.000
_cell.length_b   1.000
_cell.length_c   1.000
_cell.angle_alpha   90.00
_cell.angle_beta   90.00
_cell.angle_gamma   90.00
#
_symmetry.space_group_name_H-M   'P 1'
#
loop_
_entity.id
_entity.type
_entity.pdbx_description
1 polymer ?
#
loop_
_entity_poly.entity_id
_entity_poly.type
_entity_poly.pdbx_seq_one_letter_code
_entity_poly.pdbx_strand_id
1 'polypeptide(L)'
;MNQSTTQQQRPDAVVWVDERHAIVAQRDVAGGISTVEIRRANQNEERYIGHVVHEIGGHEHVMIVGTQPLRLAVERRFVAVGHRPDRLMALPAARSVGERIVAGMDGLAA
;
A
#
# COMPACT_ATOMS: atom_id res chain seq x y z
N MET A 1 -28.10 -1.92 9.91
CA MET A 1 -27.53 -1.51 9.75
C MET A 1 -26.54 -1.64 9.33
N ASN A 2 -26.05 -1.78 8.89
CA ASN A 2 -25.07 -1.81 8.73
C ASN A 2 -24.31 -1.22 7.79
N GLN A 3 -24.38 -0.43 7.39
CA GLN A 3 -23.67 0.39 6.61
C GLN A 3 -22.39 0.81 7.11
N SER A 4 -22.27 0.81 8.31
CA SER A 4 -21.03 1.09 8.95
C SER A 4 -19.96 0.15 8.46
N THR A 5 -20.34 -1.02 8.02
CA THR A 5 -19.39 -1.97 7.53
C THR A 5 -18.67 -1.46 6.31
N THR A 6 -19.37 -0.85 5.41
CA THR A 6 -18.77 -0.31 4.22
C THR A 6 -17.82 0.81 4.54
N GLN A 7 -18.18 1.65 5.48
CA GLN A 7 -17.37 2.77 5.83
C GLN A 7 -16.13 2.38 6.60
N GLN A 8 -16.13 1.21 7.17
CA GLN A 8 -15.03 0.74 7.98
C GLN A 8 -14.16 -0.25 7.25
N GLN A 9 -14.16 -0.15 5.95
CA GLN A 9 -13.31 -0.98 5.16
C GLN A 9 -11.86 -0.72 5.53
N ARG A 10 -11.11 -1.78 5.76
CA ARG A 10 -9.73 -1.70 6.21
C ARG A 10 -8.80 -2.16 5.11
N PRO A 11 -7.60 -1.63 5.07
CA PRO A 11 -6.64 -2.11 4.08
C PRO A 11 -6.17 -3.52 4.42
N ASP A 12 -5.93 -4.29 3.38
CA ASP A 12 -5.28 -5.59 3.50
C ASP A 12 -3.77 -5.45 3.36
N ALA A 13 -3.33 -4.37 2.75
CA ALA A 13 -1.93 -4.05 2.62
C ALA A 13 -1.74 -2.54 2.64
N VAL A 14 -0.66 -2.11 3.26
CA VAL A 14 -0.28 -0.70 3.27
C VAL A 14 1.16 -0.61 2.80
N VAL A 15 1.40 0.25 1.84
CA VAL A 15 2.71 0.41 1.24
C VAL A 15 3.22 1.81 1.50
N TRP A 16 4.41 1.90 2.06
CA TRP A 16 5.15 3.14 2.12
C TRP A 16 6.24 3.07 1.05
N VAL A 17 6.36 4.10 0.23
CA VAL A 17 7.39 4.09 -0.81
C VAL A 17 8.06 5.45 -0.91
N ASP A 18 9.39 5.43 -1.00
CA ASP A 18 10.17 6.62 -1.33
C ASP A 18 11.25 6.23 -2.33
N GLU A 19 12.16 7.15 -2.60
CA GLU A 19 13.16 6.94 -3.65
C GLU A 19 14.17 5.86 -3.32
N ARG A 20 14.28 5.47 -2.08
CA ARG A 20 15.33 4.56 -1.64
C ARG A 20 14.80 3.20 -1.25
N HIS A 21 13.61 3.14 -0.69
CA HIS A 21 13.07 1.86 -0.25
C HIS A 21 11.56 1.94 -0.13
N ALA A 22 10.96 0.77 -0.02
CA ALA A 22 9.53 0.64 0.22
C ALA A 22 9.32 -0.36 1.33
N ILE A 23 8.25 -0.17 2.07
CA ILE A 23 7.85 -1.13 3.10
C ILE A 23 6.43 -1.56 2.77
N VAL A 24 6.24 -2.86 2.64
CA VAL A 24 4.93 -3.44 2.37
C VAL A 24 4.48 -4.17 3.64
N ALA A 25 3.44 -3.66 4.27
CA ALA A 25 2.83 -4.29 5.44
C ALA A 25 1.57 -4.98 4.98
N GLN A 26 1.44 -6.25 5.28
CA GLN A 26 0.35 -7.07 4.76
C GLN A 26 -0.28 -7.90 5.86
N ARG A 27 -1.60 -8.10 5.76
CA ARG A 27 -2.31 -9.03 6.62
C ARG A 27 -2.16 -10.43 6.02
N ASP A 28 -1.68 -11.37 6.81
CA ASP A 28 -1.52 -12.74 6.33
C ASP A 28 -2.79 -13.55 6.61
N VAL A 29 -2.79 -14.78 6.12
CA VAL A 29 -3.98 -15.63 6.23
C VAL A 29 -4.31 -16.01 7.67
N ALA A 30 -3.34 -15.95 8.55
CA ALA A 30 -3.57 -16.26 9.96
C ALA A 30 -4.07 -15.04 10.74
N GLY A 31 -4.18 -13.90 10.09
CA GLY A 31 -4.63 -12.68 10.74
C GLY A 31 -3.51 -11.84 11.32
N GLY A 32 -2.27 -12.29 11.21
CA GLY A 32 -1.13 -11.50 11.63
C GLY A 32 -0.73 -10.47 10.59
N ILE A 33 0.28 -9.69 10.91
CA ILE A 33 0.80 -8.69 9.99
C ILE A 33 2.26 -9.02 9.74
N SER A 34 2.63 -9.06 8.47
CA SER A 34 4.02 -9.22 8.08
C SER A 34 4.46 -8.00 7.30
N THR A 35 5.73 -7.67 7.40
CA THR A 35 6.29 -6.54 6.68
C THR A 35 7.49 -7.00 5.86
N VAL A 36 7.63 -6.40 4.69
CA VAL A 36 8.77 -6.66 3.81
C VAL A 36 9.35 -5.32 3.42
N GLU A 37 10.65 -5.19 3.54
CA GLU A 37 11.35 -3.99 3.06
C GLU A 37 11.97 -4.31 1.70
N ILE A 38 11.74 -3.42 0.74
CA ILE A 38 12.31 -3.53 -0.59
C ILE A 38 13.27 -2.37 -0.78
N ARG A 39 14.54 -2.64 -0.91
CA ARG A 39 15.53 -1.60 -1.15
C ARG A 39 15.75 -1.45 -2.63
N ARG A 40 15.74 -0.20 -3.08
CA ARG A 40 15.94 0.07 -4.48
C ARG A 40 17.35 -0.29 -4.95
N ALA A 41 18.34 0.05 -4.14
CA ALA A 41 19.75 -0.21 -4.44
C ALA A 41 20.08 0.31 -5.83
N ASN A 42 20.54 -0.55 -6.75
CA ASN A 42 20.94 -0.15 -8.09
C ASN A 42 19.85 -0.32 -9.13
N GLN A 43 18.65 -0.62 -8.72
CA GLN A 43 17.56 -0.81 -9.68
C GLN A 43 17.11 0.52 -10.25
N ASN A 44 16.76 0.54 -11.54
CA ASN A 44 16.14 1.72 -12.12
C ASN A 44 14.71 1.82 -11.55
N GLU A 45 14.09 2.96 -11.82
CA GLU A 45 12.77 3.24 -11.22
C GLU A 45 11.72 2.22 -11.64
N GLU A 46 11.69 1.87 -12.91
CA GLU A 46 10.68 0.95 -13.41
C GLU A 46 10.79 -0.42 -12.76
N ARG A 47 12.00 -0.90 -12.60
CA ARG A 47 12.23 -2.20 -11.98
C ARG A 47 11.87 -2.18 -10.51
N TYR A 48 12.23 -1.10 -9.83
CA TYR A 48 11.92 -0.91 -8.43
C TYR A 48 10.39 -0.89 -8.22
N ILE A 49 9.68 -0.09 -9.03
CA ILE A 49 8.23 -0.01 -8.93
C ILE A 49 7.59 -1.37 -9.21
N GLY A 50 8.07 -2.07 -10.22
CA GLY A 50 7.57 -3.41 -10.52
C GLY A 50 7.75 -4.38 -9.37
N HIS A 51 8.88 -4.28 -8.68
CA HIS A 51 9.15 -5.14 -7.52
C HIS A 51 8.17 -4.84 -6.39
N VAL A 52 7.91 -3.56 -6.12
CA VAL A 52 6.97 -3.16 -5.09
C VAL A 52 5.56 -3.69 -5.41
N VAL A 53 5.12 -3.51 -6.64
CA VAL A 53 3.79 -3.95 -7.05
C VAL A 53 3.67 -5.47 -6.97
N HIS A 54 4.73 -6.17 -7.37
CA HIS A 54 4.74 -7.62 -7.27
C HIS A 54 4.58 -8.08 -5.82
N GLU A 55 5.24 -7.40 -4.90
CA GLU A 55 5.16 -7.75 -3.48
C GLU A 55 3.76 -7.51 -2.91
N ILE A 56 3.05 -6.49 -3.41
CA ILE A 56 1.68 -6.25 -2.98
C ILE A 56 0.77 -7.42 -3.33
N GLY A 57 0.98 -7.99 -4.51
CA GLY A 57 0.23 -9.17 -4.93
C GLY A 57 -1.24 -8.91 -5.13
N GLY A 58 -2.07 -9.87 -4.71
CA GLY A 58 -3.48 -9.87 -5.03
C GLY A 58 -4.41 -9.32 -3.96
N HIS A 59 -3.89 -8.49 -3.08
CA HIS A 59 -4.75 -7.91 -2.04
C HIS A 59 -5.86 -7.05 -2.63
N GLU A 60 -7.03 -7.08 -1.99
CA GLU A 60 -8.20 -6.37 -2.51
C GLU A 60 -8.29 -4.92 -2.06
N HIS A 61 -7.71 -4.59 -0.92
CA HIS A 61 -7.79 -3.22 -0.39
C HIS A 61 -6.39 -2.76 -0.03
N VAL A 62 -5.82 -1.95 -0.90
CA VAL A 62 -4.42 -1.54 -0.79
C VAL A 62 -4.33 -0.03 -0.64
N MET A 63 -3.60 0.40 0.36
CA MET A 63 -3.32 1.82 0.56
C MET A 63 -1.85 2.07 0.27
N ILE A 64 -1.56 3.01 -0.61
CA ILE A 64 -0.19 3.34 -0.98
C ILE A 64 0.10 4.77 -0.54
N VAL A 65 1.11 4.93 0.28
CA VAL A 65 1.52 6.23 0.78
C VAL A 65 3.00 6.44 0.48
N GLY A 66 3.44 7.67 0.54
CA GLY A 66 4.86 7.95 0.31
C GLY A 66 5.06 9.25 -0.40
N THR A 67 6.27 9.44 -0.89
CA THR A 67 6.64 10.68 -1.55
C THR A 67 6.25 10.64 -3.02
N GLN A 68 5.72 11.75 -3.51
CA GLN A 68 5.53 11.90 -4.95
C GLN A 68 6.88 12.20 -5.59
N PRO A 69 7.10 11.79 -6.81
CA PRO A 69 6.15 11.13 -7.73
C PRO A 69 6.08 9.61 -7.59
N LEU A 70 6.88 9.01 -6.71
CA LEU A 70 6.94 7.54 -6.63
C LEU A 70 5.62 6.93 -6.18
N ARG A 71 4.95 7.55 -5.23
CA ARG A 71 3.66 7.06 -4.81
C ARG A 71 2.70 6.94 -5.99
N LEU A 72 2.63 7.98 -6.81
CA LEU A 72 1.74 7.96 -7.96
C LEU A 72 2.17 6.91 -8.98
N ALA A 73 3.47 6.74 -9.16
CA ALA A 73 3.98 5.75 -10.11
C ALA A 73 3.60 4.33 -9.67
N VAL A 74 3.71 4.06 -8.38
CA VAL A 74 3.33 2.75 -7.84
C VAL A 74 1.83 2.54 -7.98
N GLU A 75 1.04 3.56 -7.67
CA GLU A 75 -0.42 3.45 -7.81
C GLU A 75 -0.82 3.14 -9.24
N ARG A 76 -0.23 3.84 -10.19
CA ARG A 76 -0.55 3.62 -11.61
C ARG A 76 -0.18 2.22 -12.05
N ARG A 77 0.99 1.75 -11.64
CA ARG A 77 1.42 0.41 -12.01
C ARG A 77 0.53 -0.65 -11.38
N PHE A 78 0.16 -0.45 -10.12
CA PHE A 78 -0.71 -1.38 -9.42
C PHE A 78 -2.04 -1.52 -10.14
N VAL A 79 -2.65 -0.39 -10.53
CA VAL A 79 -3.91 -0.40 -11.26
C VAL A 79 -3.73 -1.03 -12.64
N ALA A 80 -2.64 -0.71 -13.33
CA ALA A 80 -2.41 -1.23 -14.66
C ALA A 80 -2.25 -2.75 -14.68
N VAL A 81 -1.55 -3.28 -13.70
CA VAL A 81 -1.32 -4.73 -13.64
C VAL A 81 -2.59 -5.48 -13.28
N GLY A 82 -3.35 -4.95 -12.32
CA GLY A 82 -4.54 -5.64 -11.83
C GLY A 82 -5.81 -5.34 -12.59
N HIS A 83 -5.82 -4.26 -13.36
CA HIS A 83 -7.01 -3.78 -14.06
C HIS A 83 -8.19 -3.54 -13.10
N ARG A 84 -7.89 -3.25 -11.85
CA ARG A 84 -8.90 -3.08 -10.81
C ARG A 84 -8.59 -1.84 -9.97
N PRO A 85 -8.92 -0.63 -10.45
CA PRO A 85 -8.65 0.60 -9.67
C PRO A 85 -9.41 0.64 -8.35
N ASP A 86 -10.49 -0.11 -8.23
CA ASP A 86 -11.26 -0.18 -6.99
C ASP A 86 -10.50 -0.83 -5.84
N ARG A 87 -9.40 -1.52 -6.12
CA ARG A 87 -8.57 -2.12 -5.08
C ARG A 87 -7.72 -1.09 -4.37
N LEU A 88 -7.55 0.09 -4.96
CA LEU A 88 -6.71 1.13 -4.40
C LEU A 88 -7.56 2.03 -3.51
N MET A 89 -7.19 2.12 -2.24
CA MET A 89 -7.93 2.91 -1.27
C MET A 89 -7.47 4.36 -1.30
N ALA A 90 -8.42 5.27 -1.03
CA ALA A 90 -8.10 6.68 -0.94
C ALA A 90 -7.21 6.94 0.26
N LEU A 91 -6.31 7.93 0.12
CA LEU A 91 -5.46 8.33 1.20
C LEU A 91 -6.25 9.13 2.23
N PRO A 92 -5.93 8.98 3.51
CA PRO A 92 -6.53 9.85 4.52
C PRO A 92 -6.15 11.30 4.26
N ALA A 93 -7.10 12.20 4.49
CA ALA A 93 -6.88 13.60 4.24
C ALA A 93 -5.96 14.21 5.28
N ALA A 94 -5.18 15.18 4.84
CA ALA A 94 -4.47 16.11 5.72
C ALA A 94 -3.63 15.46 6.82
N ARG A 95 -2.98 14.39 6.53
CA ARG A 95 -2.09 13.77 7.50
C ARG A 95 -0.67 13.75 6.99
N SER A 96 0.26 13.76 7.92
CA SER A 96 1.65 13.57 7.58
C SER A 96 1.83 12.14 7.06
N VAL A 97 2.90 11.92 6.34
CA VAL A 97 3.19 10.60 5.82
C VAL A 97 3.30 9.57 6.95
N GLY A 98 4.01 9.95 8.02
CA GLY A 98 4.15 9.04 9.14
C GLY A 98 2.84 8.66 9.78
N GLU A 99 1.95 9.63 9.91
CA GLU A 99 0.63 9.37 10.48
C GLU A 99 -0.20 8.47 9.58
N ARG A 100 -0.07 8.63 8.28
CA ARG A 100 -0.80 7.76 7.35
C ARG A 100 -0.34 6.32 7.46
N ILE A 101 0.96 6.11 7.62
CA ILE A 101 1.49 4.76 7.78
C ILE A 101 0.96 4.15 9.07
N VAL A 102 1.04 4.89 10.16
CA VAL A 102 0.57 4.39 11.45
C VAL A 102 -0.92 4.08 11.39
N ALA A 103 -1.70 4.98 10.82
CA ALA A 103 -3.14 4.76 10.70
C ALA A 103 -3.44 3.53 9.84
N GLY A 104 -2.68 3.35 8.76
CA GLY A 104 -2.86 2.18 7.91
C GLY A 104 -2.51 0.90 8.64
N MET A 105 -1.43 0.92 9.41
CA MET A 105 -1.02 -0.26 10.17
C MET A 105 -2.01 -0.57 11.28
N ASP A 106 -2.55 0.45 11.92
CA ASP A 106 -3.61 0.25 12.91
C ASP A 106 -4.82 -0.41 12.27
N GLY A 107 -5.15 0.00 11.06
CA GLY A 107 -6.22 -0.62 10.29
C GLY A 107 -5.95 -2.09 10.01
N LEU A 108 -4.71 -2.43 9.72
CA LEU A 108 -4.33 -3.82 9.50
C LEU A 108 -4.45 -4.63 10.78
N ALA A 109 -4.04 -4.05 11.90
CA ALA A 109 -4.05 -4.76 13.18
C ALA A 109 -5.47 -4.95 13.72
N ALA A 110 -6.34 -4.00 13.43
CA ALA A 110 -7.70 -4.07 13.90
C ALA A 110 -8.50 -5.08 13.11
#